data_7ce1d20d4a2546ef259ab1bdf6b1f8d0
#
_entry.id   7ce1d20d4a2546ef259ab1bdf6b1f8d0
#
_cell.length_a   1.000
_cell.length_b   1.000
_cell.length_c   1.000
_cell.angle_alpha   90.00
_cell.angle_beta   90.00
_cell.angle_gamma   90.00
#
_symmetry.space_group_name_H-M   'P 1'
#
loop_
_entity.id
_entity.type
_entity.pdbx_description
1 polymer ?
#
loop_
_entity_poly.entity_id
_entity_poly.type
_entity_poly.pdbx_seq_one_letter_code
_entity_poly.pdbx_strand_id
1 'polypeptide(L)'
;MLFRSVRPRNPGQWMDPGALGSLGVGTGFSMAAKLAHPNKEVVCLYGDGAFGMTAFDMETAQRFGAPYLAVIGNNSAMNQIRYGQLAKYGEERGDVGNKLGAVPFSKFGEMIGGYGEEVTEASQIKPAMQRAREEISNTGKCAVVHVWVDPNLYAPGPHPNTLSKSIPLLNSDN
;
A
#
# COMPACT_ATOMS: atom_id res chain seq x y z
N MET A 1 5.98 -6.23 1.25
CA MET A 1 7.04 -6.77 2.13
C MET A 1 7.44 -5.85 3.29
N LEU A 2 6.62 -4.91 3.65
CA LEU A 2 6.75 -4.07 4.85
C LEU A 2 6.56 -4.86 6.15
N PHE A 3 5.96 -6.04 6.06
CA PHE A 3 5.61 -6.91 7.20
C PHE A 3 6.78 -7.31 8.11
N ARG A 4 8.00 -7.41 7.56
CA ARG A 4 9.18 -7.79 8.35
C ARG A 4 9.61 -6.73 9.36
N SER A 5 9.22 -5.48 9.14
CA SER A 5 9.62 -4.35 9.98
C SER A 5 8.54 -3.92 10.97
N VAL A 6 7.29 -4.34 10.75
CA VAL A 6 6.18 -4.07 11.67
C VAL A 6 6.10 -5.20 12.69
N ARG A 7 6.18 -4.86 13.98
CA ARG A 7 6.11 -5.81 15.09
C ARG A 7 4.85 -5.55 15.91
N PRO A 8 3.74 -6.25 15.64
CA PRO A 8 2.56 -6.19 16.49
C PRO A 8 2.91 -6.62 17.90
N ARG A 9 2.42 -5.89 18.89
CA ARG A 9 2.69 -6.17 20.30
C ARG A 9 1.62 -7.04 20.96
N ASN A 10 0.43 -7.07 20.36
CA ASN A 10 -0.71 -7.81 20.87
C ASN A 10 -1.42 -8.56 19.73
N PRO A 11 -2.09 -9.68 20.00
CA PRO A 11 -2.94 -10.34 19.02
C PRO A 11 -4.01 -9.40 18.47
N GLY A 12 -4.34 -9.56 17.18
CA GLY A 12 -5.36 -8.76 16.51
C GLY A 12 -4.93 -7.36 16.06
N GLN A 13 -3.67 -6.97 16.28
CA GLN A 13 -3.15 -5.66 15.83
C GLN A 13 -2.68 -5.65 14.37
N TRP A 14 -2.72 -6.79 13.71
CA TRP A 14 -2.27 -6.93 12.34
C TRP A 14 -3.33 -7.64 11.49
N MET A 15 -3.58 -7.08 10.32
CA MET A 15 -4.41 -7.68 9.29
C MET A 15 -3.70 -7.61 7.95
N ASP A 16 -3.83 -8.64 7.15
CA ASP A 16 -3.33 -8.69 5.79
C ASP A 16 -4.27 -9.53 4.90
N PRO A 17 -4.13 -9.45 3.56
CA PRO A 17 -5.02 -10.17 2.63
C PRO A 17 -4.80 -11.69 2.62
N GLY A 18 -3.90 -12.23 3.44
CA GLY A 18 -3.62 -13.66 3.51
C GLY A 18 -2.91 -14.22 2.28
N ALA A 19 -2.98 -15.52 2.11
CA ALA A 19 -2.21 -16.25 1.09
C ALA A 19 -2.56 -15.89 -0.36
N LEU A 20 -3.81 -15.50 -0.62
CA LEU A 20 -4.26 -15.10 -1.96
C LEU A 20 -3.81 -13.70 -2.35
N GLY A 21 -3.41 -12.87 -1.39
CA GLY A 21 -2.84 -11.54 -1.65
C GLY A 21 -3.79 -10.57 -2.35
N SER A 22 -5.11 -10.63 -2.07
CA SER A 22 -6.09 -9.73 -2.69
C SER A 22 -5.72 -8.27 -2.47
N LEU A 23 -5.59 -7.51 -3.55
CA LEU A 23 -5.36 -6.07 -3.50
C LEU A 23 -6.67 -5.32 -3.21
N GLY A 24 -6.56 -4.09 -2.68
CA GLY A 24 -7.70 -3.23 -2.41
C GLY A 24 -8.42 -3.49 -1.08
N VAL A 25 -8.17 -4.58 -0.38
CA VAL A 25 -8.85 -4.91 0.90
C VAL A 25 -8.50 -3.95 2.04
N GLY A 26 -7.39 -3.22 1.93
CA GLY A 26 -6.87 -2.38 3.01
C GLY A 26 -7.84 -1.32 3.49
N THR A 27 -8.60 -0.69 2.59
CA THR A 27 -9.60 0.33 2.94
C THR A 27 -10.74 -0.26 3.77
N GLY A 28 -11.31 -1.38 3.31
CA GLY A 28 -12.35 -2.09 4.07
C GLY A 28 -11.86 -2.59 5.42
N PHE A 29 -10.66 -3.14 5.49
CA PHE A 29 -10.05 -3.57 6.75
C PHE A 29 -9.82 -2.41 7.71
N SER A 30 -9.33 -1.27 7.20
CA SER A 30 -9.10 -0.08 8.03
C SER A 30 -10.39 0.48 8.59
N MET A 31 -11.42 0.57 7.78
CA MET A 31 -12.75 1.02 8.19
C MET A 31 -13.33 0.07 9.27
N ALA A 32 -13.30 -1.23 9.02
CA ALA A 32 -13.78 -2.23 9.98
C ALA A 32 -13.01 -2.19 11.29
N ALA A 33 -11.68 -2.09 11.24
CA ALA A 33 -10.84 -1.98 12.42
C ALA A 33 -11.14 -0.71 13.24
N LYS A 34 -11.35 0.42 12.57
CA LYS A 34 -11.66 1.69 13.24
C LYS A 34 -13.06 1.68 13.87
N LEU A 35 -14.04 1.09 13.20
CA LEU A 35 -15.40 0.92 13.76
C LEU A 35 -15.41 -0.04 14.95
N ALA A 36 -14.66 -1.14 14.88
CA ALA A 36 -14.53 -2.08 15.99
C ALA A 36 -13.75 -1.51 17.18
N HIS A 37 -12.79 -0.62 16.92
CA HIS A 37 -11.91 -0.02 17.92
C HIS A 37 -11.81 1.50 17.77
N PRO A 38 -12.88 2.27 18.05
CA PRO A 38 -12.96 3.69 17.74
C PRO A 38 -11.88 4.55 18.42
N ASN A 39 -11.38 4.09 19.57
CA ASN A 39 -10.34 4.79 20.33
C ASN A 39 -8.91 4.39 19.94
N LYS A 40 -8.74 3.52 18.94
CA LYS A 40 -7.41 3.10 18.45
C LYS A 40 -7.05 3.83 17.16
N GLU A 41 -5.76 4.07 16.99
CA GLU A 41 -5.23 4.50 15.71
C GLU A 41 -5.21 3.33 14.73
N VAL A 42 -5.61 3.60 13.50
CA VAL A 42 -5.55 2.63 12.40
C VAL A 42 -4.63 3.18 11.32
N VAL A 43 -3.65 2.39 10.94
CA VAL A 43 -2.71 2.71 9.87
C VAL A 43 -2.77 1.60 8.83
N CYS A 44 -2.95 1.97 7.58
CA CYS A 44 -2.89 1.05 6.45
C CYS A 44 -1.70 1.35 5.56
N LEU A 45 -0.91 0.33 5.27
CA LEU A 45 0.23 0.41 4.35
C LEU A 45 -0.20 -0.14 3.00
N TYR A 46 -0.07 0.67 1.96
CA TYR A 46 -0.47 0.34 0.60
C TYR A 46 0.71 0.41 -0.37
N GLY A 47 0.64 -0.40 -1.42
CA GLY A 47 1.21 -0.02 -2.71
C GLY A 47 0.24 0.87 -3.48
N ASP A 48 0.76 1.61 -4.44
CA ASP A 48 0.02 2.53 -5.32
C ASP A 48 -1.17 1.87 -6.02
N GLY A 49 -0.94 0.73 -6.67
CA GLY A 49 -2.00 -0.01 -7.33
C GLY A 49 -3.06 -0.56 -6.38
N ALA A 50 -2.67 -1.02 -5.19
CA ALA A 50 -3.60 -1.52 -4.19
C ALA A 50 -4.51 -0.40 -3.65
N PHE A 51 -3.95 0.77 -3.37
CA PHE A 51 -4.73 1.93 -2.95
C PHE A 51 -5.68 2.40 -4.05
N GLY A 52 -5.19 2.51 -5.29
CA GLY A 52 -5.97 2.96 -6.42
C GLY A 52 -7.23 2.12 -6.71
N MET A 53 -7.29 0.86 -6.30
CA MET A 53 -8.45 0.00 -6.49
C MET A 53 -9.66 0.40 -5.65
N THR A 54 -9.44 0.90 -4.44
CA THR A 54 -10.52 1.19 -3.46
C THR A 54 -10.34 2.53 -2.75
N ALA A 55 -9.60 3.45 -3.35
CA ALA A 55 -9.29 4.74 -2.75
C ALA A 55 -10.56 5.50 -2.34
N PHE A 56 -11.60 5.50 -3.18
CA PHE A 56 -12.84 6.22 -2.91
C PHE A 56 -13.61 5.71 -1.68
N ASP A 57 -13.42 4.46 -1.28
CA ASP A 57 -14.01 3.96 -0.03
C ASP A 57 -13.42 4.65 1.22
N MET A 58 -12.27 5.35 1.08
CA MET A 58 -11.72 6.18 2.15
C MET A 58 -12.59 7.40 2.46
N GLU A 59 -13.26 7.97 1.45
CA GLU A 59 -14.30 8.99 1.67
C GLU A 59 -15.43 8.42 2.52
N THR A 60 -15.88 7.21 2.20
CA THR A 60 -16.91 6.52 2.98
C THR A 60 -16.46 6.31 4.43
N ALA A 61 -15.23 5.85 4.65
CA ALA A 61 -14.67 5.70 5.99
C ALA A 61 -14.70 7.03 6.76
N GLN A 62 -14.29 8.13 6.12
CA GLN A 62 -14.32 9.46 6.72
C GLN A 62 -15.74 9.92 7.07
N ARG A 63 -16.68 9.78 6.15
CA ARG A 63 -18.09 10.18 6.31
C ARG A 63 -18.79 9.39 7.43
N PHE A 64 -18.39 8.15 7.66
CA PHE A 64 -18.91 7.31 8.75
C PHE A 64 -18.11 7.41 10.06
N GLY A 65 -17.20 8.38 10.19
CA GLY A 65 -16.45 8.59 11.42
C GLY A 65 -15.44 7.47 11.74
N ALA A 66 -14.95 6.80 10.70
CA ALA A 66 -13.92 5.77 10.79
C ALA A 66 -12.58 6.21 10.16
N PRO A 67 -11.99 7.36 10.58
CA PRO A 67 -10.78 7.89 9.98
C PRO A 67 -9.59 6.99 10.23
N TYR A 68 -8.70 6.91 9.24
CA TYR A 68 -7.45 6.18 9.33
C TYR A 68 -6.32 6.87 8.54
N LEU A 69 -5.09 6.48 8.83
CA LEU A 69 -3.90 6.91 8.10
C LEU A 69 -3.58 5.91 7.00
N ALA A 70 -3.62 6.35 5.74
CA ALA A 70 -3.08 5.62 4.61
C ALA A 70 -1.63 6.04 4.34
N VAL A 71 -0.70 5.10 4.36
CA VAL A 71 0.69 5.31 3.94
C VAL A 71 0.89 4.55 2.65
N ILE A 72 1.19 5.27 1.56
CA ILE A 72 1.23 4.73 0.21
C ILE A 72 2.66 4.75 -0.30
N GLY A 73 3.24 3.57 -0.51
CA GLY A 73 4.51 3.44 -1.24
C GLY A 73 4.21 3.42 -2.74
N ASN A 74 4.52 4.52 -3.42
CA ASN A 74 4.23 4.71 -4.84
C ASN A 74 5.51 4.56 -5.67
N ASN A 75 5.57 3.54 -6.49
CA ASN A 75 6.62 3.33 -7.49
C ASN A 75 6.08 3.35 -8.93
N SER A 76 4.86 3.83 -9.12
CA SER A 76 4.15 3.95 -10.40
C SER A 76 4.02 2.63 -11.16
N ALA A 77 3.93 1.50 -10.43
CA ALA A 77 3.79 0.20 -11.06
C ALA A 77 3.24 -0.88 -10.10
N MET A 78 2.54 -1.85 -10.66
CA MET A 78 2.25 -3.13 -10.02
C MET A 78 3.51 -4.00 -9.94
N ASN A 79 4.56 -3.50 -9.28
CA ASN A 79 5.92 -4.00 -9.43
C ASN A 79 6.10 -5.46 -9.01
N GLN A 80 5.41 -5.93 -8.00
CA GLN A 80 5.51 -7.33 -7.59
C GLN A 80 5.05 -8.28 -8.70
N ILE A 81 4.00 -7.92 -9.42
CA ILE A 81 3.50 -8.67 -10.58
C ILE A 81 4.41 -8.46 -11.78
N ARG A 82 4.77 -7.20 -12.05
CA ARG A 82 5.61 -6.80 -13.17
C ARG A 82 6.91 -7.59 -13.23
N TYR A 83 7.60 -7.74 -12.11
CA TYR A 83 8.87 -8.47 -12.09
C TYR A 83 8.71 -9.97 -12.39
N GLY A 84 7.66 -10.60 -11.91
CA GLY A 84 7.35 -11.98 -12.26
C GLY A 84 7.07 -12.14 -13.76
N GLN A 85 6.35 -11.19 -14.35
CA GLN A 85 6.06 -11.19 -15.78
C GLN A 85 7.30 -10.91 -16.63
N LEU A 86 8.13 -9.92 -16.25
CA LEU A 86 9.40 -9.64 -16.95
C LEU A 86 10.32 -10.86 -16.94
N ALA A 87 10.44 -11.55 -15.81
CA ALA A 87 11.25 -12.75 -15.70
C ALA A 87 10.74 -13.90 -16.57
N LYS A 88 9.41 -14.01 -16.77
CA LYS A 88 8.78 -15.10 -17.53
C LYS A 88 8.64 -14.80 -19.02
N TYR A 89 8.33 -13.57 -19.37
CA TYR A 89 7.91 -13.20 -20.73
C TYR A 89 8.85 -12.21 -21.44
N GLY A 90 9.92 -11.74 -20.76
CA GLY A 90 10.82 -10.71 -21.27
C GLY A 90 10.21 -9.29 -21.18
N GLU A 91 11.03 -8.29 -21.53
CA GLU A 91 10.64 -6.86 -21.36
C GLU A 91 9.47 -6.45 -22.25
N GLU A 92 9.43 -6.91 -23.49
CA GLU A 92 8.41 -6.54 -24.47
C GLU A 92 6.99 -6.97 -24.03
N ARG A 93 6.85 -8.17 -23.49
CA ARG A 93 5.55 -8.75 -23.10
C ARG A 93 5.26 -8.64 -21.61
N GLY A 94 6.27 -8.66 -20.78
CA GLY A 94 6.14 -8.66 -19.32
C GLY A 94 5.76 -7.31 -18.74
N ASP A 95 5.86 -6.22 -19.50
CA ASP A 95 5.58 -4.86 -19.03
C ASP A 95 4.16 -4.37 -19.35
N VAL A 96 3.36 -5.22 -20.01
CA VAL A 96 1.98 -4.86 -20.41
C VAL A 96 1.07 -4.80 -19.20
N GLY A 97 0.40 -3.65 -19.02
CA GLY A 97 -0.61 -3.44 -17.97
C GLY A 97 -0.08 -3.27 -16.55
N ASN A 98 1.23 -3.28 -16.34
CA ASN A 98 1.83 -3.19 -15.01
C ASN A 98 2.33 -1.80 -14.62
N LYS A 99 2.65 -0.96 -15.61
CA LYS A 99 3.02 0.43 -15.35
C LYS A 99 1.78 1.25 -15.04
N LEU A 100 1.87 2.03 -13.98
CA LEU A 100 0.86 3.00 -13.58
C LEU A 100 1.37 4.41 -13.86
N GLY A 101 0.47 5.38 -13.90
CA GLY A 101 0.85 6.78 -13.95
C GLY A 101 1.44 7.26 -12.62
N ALA A 102 2.19 8.36 -12.66
CA ALA A 102 2.70 9.03 -11.47
C ALA A 102 1.55 9.79 -10.77
N VAL A 103 0.68 9.07 -10.08
CA VAL A 103 -0.50 9.64 -9.41
C VAL A 103 -0.09 10.26 -8.08
N PRO A 104 -0.35 11.55 -7.83
CA PRO A 104 -0.06 12.21 -6.56
C PRO A 104 -1.15 11.89 -5.53
N PHE A 105 -1.08 10.73 -4.89
CA PHE A 105 -2.12 10.27 -3.95
C PHE A 105 -2.33 11.18 -2.74
N SER A 106 -1.37 12.02 -2.37
CA SER A 106 -1.58 13.07 -1.36
C SER A 106 -2.74 13.98 -1.73
N LYS A 107 -2.87 14.33 -3.01
CA LYS A 107 -3.98 15.16 -3.52
C LYS A 107 -5.35 14.49 -3.39
N PHE A 108 -5.39 13.16 -3.39
CA PHE A 108 -6.62 12.43 -3.09
C PHE A 108 -7.07 12.67 -1.63
N GLY A 109 -6.14 12.64 -0.67
CA GLY A 109 -6.45 12.96 0.73
C GLY A 109 -7.09 14.36 0.87
N GLU A 110 -6.50 15.36 0.21
CA GLU A 110 -7.02 16.73 0.18
C GLU A 110 -8.39 16.79 -0.52
N MET A 111 -8.55 16.09 -1.65
CA MET A 111 -9.78 16.07 -2.45
C MET A 111 -11.00 15.57 -1.66
N ILE A 112 -10.83 14.58 -0.80
CA ILE A 112 -11.90 14.09 0.09
C ILE A 112 -12.09 14.96 1.33
N GLY A 113 -11.37 16.08 1.45
CA GLY A 113 -11.43 17.01 2.57
C GLY A 113 -10.66 16.54 3.81
N GLY A 114 -9.77 15.56 3.66
CA GLY A 114 -8.83 15.10 4.66
C GLY A 114 -7.44 15.74 4.53
N TYR A 115 -6.43 15.09 5.08
CA TYR A 115 -5.04 15.51 5.00
C TYR A 115 -4.28 14.75 3.92
N GLY A 116 -3.40 15.45 3.21
CA GLY A 116 -2.52 14.84 2.21
C GLY A 116 -1.11 15.38 2.31
N GLU A 117 -0.10 14.52 2.38
CA GLU A 117 1.31 14.90 2.39
C GLU A 117 2.11 14.00 1.47
N GLU A 118 2.99 14.62 0.67
CA GLU A 118 3.92 13.96 -0.24
C GLU A 118 5.32 13.91 0.36
N VAL A 119 5.97 12.75 0.25
CA VAL A 119 7.29 12.48 0.81
C VAL A 119 8.19 11.92 -0.28
N THR A 120 9.34 12.57 -0.49
CA THR A 120 10.36 12.17 -1.46
C THR A 120 11.64 11.65 -0.79
N GLU A 121 11.85 11.97 0.48
CA GLU A 121 13.02 11.60 1.23
C GLU A 121 12.70 10.72 2.44
N ALA A 122 13.47 9.66 2.65
CA ALA A 122 13.24 8.71 3.74
C ALA A 122 13.21 9.36 5.14
N SER A 123 14.01 10.40 5.35
CA SER A 123 14.06 11.17 6.61
C SER A 123 12.74 11.90 6.93
N GLN A 124 11.93 12.18 5.93
CA GLN A 124 10.65 12.87 6.06
C GLN A 124 9.48 11.94 6.42
N ILE A 125 9.62 10.61 6.24
CA ILE A 125 8.52 9.65 6.47
C ILE A 125 7.99 9.76 7.90
N LYS A 126 8.87 9.68 8.90
CA LYS A 126 8.45 9.73 10.30
C LYS A 126 7.80 11.05 10.68
N PRO A 127 8.37 12.22 10.35
CA PRO A 127 7.72 13.51 10.58
C PRO A 127 6.35 13.64 9.88
N ALA A 128 6.23 13.18 8.62
CA ALA A 128 4.98 13.21 7.88
C ALA A 128 3.89 12.36 8.54
N MET A 129 4.24 11.14 8.96
CA MET A 129 3.31 10.29 9.70
C MET A 129 2.86 10.91 11.04
N GLN A 130 3.74 11.64 11.72
CA GLN A 130 3.39 12.36 12.96
C GLN A 130 2.37 13.46 12.68
N ARG A 131 2.62 14.32 11.70
CA ARG A 131 1.66 15.38 11.29
C ARG A 131 0.31 14.79 10.86
N ALA A 132 0.33 13.75 10.06
CA ALA A 132 -0.88 13.08 9.61
C ALA A 132 -1.71 12.52 10.79
N ARG A 133 -1.07 11.95 11.80
CA ARG A 133 -1.74 11.47 13.03
C ARG A 133 -2.33 12.62 13.85
N GLU A 134 -1.59 13.72 13.99
CA GLU A 134 -2.07 14.93 14.66
C GLU A 134 -3.30 15.49 13.94
N GLU A 135 -3.29 15.57 12.61
CA GLU A 135 -4.44 16.01 11.82
C GLU A 135 -5.66 15.09 11.99
N ILE A 136 -5.49 13.77 12.00
CA ILE A 136 -6.58 12.83 12.27
C ILE A 136 -7.16 13.07 13.67
N SER A 137 -6.30 13.27 14.67
CA SER A 137 -6.71 13.52 16.05
C SER A 137 -7.50 14.82 16.19
N ASN A 138 -7.07 15.87 15.50
CA ASN A 138 -7.64 17.20 15.60
C ASN A 138 -8.94 17.36 14.81
N THR A 139 -9.03 16.69 13.65
CA THR A 139 -10.11 16.93 12.69
C THR A 139 -11.10 15.77 12.59
N GLY A 140 -10.73 14.57 13.02
CA GLY A 140 -11.53 13.37 12.81
C GLY A 140 -11.60 12.92 11.34
N LYS A 141 -10.69 13.42 10.48
CA LYS A 141 -10.66 13.12 9.05
C LYS A 141 -9.53 12.16 8.71
N CYS A 142 -9.64 11.49 7.57
CA CYS A 142 -8.60 10.62 7.07
C CYS A 142 -7.33 11.38 6.64
N ALA A 143 -6.20 10.69 6.64
CA ALA A 143 -4.94 11.24 6.17
C ALA A 143 -4.24 10.30 5.20
N VAL A 144 -3.59 10.88 4.19
CA VAL A 144 -2.76 10.18 3.19
C VAL A 144 -1.32 10.69 3.27
N VAL A 145 -0.39 9.81 3.59
CA VAL A 145 1.05 10.04 3.43
C VAL A 145 1.51 9.27 2.20
N HIS A 146 1.81 10.01 1.14
CA HIS A 146 2.25 9.49 -0.13
C HIS A 146 3.77 9.52 -0.21
N VAL A 147 4.40 8.35 -0.27
CA VAL A 147 5.85 8.18 -0.30
C VAL A 147 6.28 7.71 -1.68
N TRP A 148 7.09 8.50 -2.38
CA TRP A 148 7.73 8.07 -3.61
C TRP A 148 8.80 7.03 -3.31
N VAL A 149 8.75 5.91 -4.03
CA VAL A 149 9.65 4.77 -3.86
C VAL A 149 10.32 4.47 -5.19
N ASP A 150 11.62 4.18 -5.16
CA ASP A 150 12.35 3.78 -6.36
C ASP A 150 11.78 2.46 -6.91
N PRO A 151 11.31 2.45 -8.18
CA PRO A 151 10.77 1.25 -8.81
C PRO A 151 11.78 0.12 -8.99
N ASN A 152 13.07 0.41 -8.88
CA ASN A 152 14.14 -0.56 -9.06
C ASN A 152 14.65 -1.14 -7.74
N LEU A 153 14.20 -0.63 -6.61
CA LEU A 153 14.57 -1.14 -5.30
C LEU A 153 13.61 -2.24 -4.84
N TYR A 154 14.20 -3.36 -4.46
CA TYR A 154 13.49 -4.49 -3.85
C TYR A 154 13.69 -4.50 -2.33
N ALA A 155 12.67 -4.96 -1.64
CA ALA A 155 12.83 -5.29 -0.23
C ALA A 155 13.89 -6.39 -0.07
N PRO A 156 14.70 -6.36 0.99
CA PRO A 156 15.65 -7.44 1.29
C PRO A 156 14.94 -8.81 1.36
N GLY A 157 15.47 -9.78 0.67
CA GLY A 157 14.92 -11.14 0.62
C GLY A 157 15.19 -11.82 -0.72
N PRO A 158 14.62 -13.02 -0.95
CA PRO A 158 14.78 -13.69 -2.24
C PRO A 158 14.19 -12.82 -3.35
N HIS A 159 15.00 -12.56 -4.35
CA HIS A 159 14.59 -11.80 -5.53
C HIS A 159 13.61 -12.66 -6.37
N PRO A 160 12.58 -12.08 -7.01
CA PRO A 160 11.69 -12.83 -7.90
C PRO A 160 12.42 -13.68 -8.94
N ASN A 161 13.56 -13.22 -9.46
CA ASN A 161 14.41 -13.97 -10.37
C ASN A 161 15.10 -15.20 -9.74
N THR A 162 15.19 -15.26 -8.40
CA THR A 162 15.71 -16.45 -7.71
C THR A 162 14.60 -17.46 -7.42
N LEU A 163 13.36 -17.01 -7.26
CA LEU A 163 12.20 -17.89 -7.10
C LEU A 163 11.85 -18.61 -8.40
N SER A 164 12.05 -17.98 -9.57
CA SER A 164 11.80 -18.61 -10.88
C SER A 164 12.79 -19.75 -11.20
N LYS A 165 13.97 -19.75 -10.58
CA LYS A 165 14.96 -20.84 -10.74
C LYS A 165 14.69 -22.02 -9.83
N SER A 166 13.85 -21.90 -8.82
CA SER A 166 13.55 -22.95 -7.84
C SER A 166 12.21 -23.67 -8.08
N ILE A 167 11.39 -23.18 -8.99
CA ILE A 167 10.17 -23.85 -9.41
C ILE A 167 10.45 -24.49 -10.77
N PRO A 168 10.54 -25.83 -10.89
CA PRO A 168 10.61 -26.48 -12.20
C PRO A 168 9.35 -26.04 -12.98
N LEU A 169 9.54 -25.39 -14.11
CA LEU A 169 8.47 -25.18 -15.06
C LEU A 169 7.91 -26.57 -15.39
N LEU A 170 6.66 -26.81 -15.12
CA LEU A 170 5.94 -27.95 -15.68
C LEU A 170 6.11 -27.80 -17.18
N ASN A 171 6.88 -28.73 -17.75
CA ASN A 171 7.09 -28.78 -19.18
C ASN A 171 5.73 -28.82 -19.86
N SER A 172 5.49 -27.88 -20.76
CA SER A 172 4.30 -27.80 -21.61
C SER A 172 4.35 -28.80 -22.77
N ASP A 173 5.00 -29.94 -22.57
CA ASP A 173 5.03 -31.04 -23.53
C ASP A 173 4.17 -32.20 -22.98
N ASN A 174 2.85 -32.04 -23.17
CA ASN A 174 1.88 -33.12 -23.40
C ASN A 174 0.60 -32.53 -23.99
#